data_dc3093f501f06703318c2e219b69fd3a
#
_entry.id   dc3093f501f06703318c2e219b69fd3a
#
_cell.length_a   1.000
_cell.length_b   1.000
_cell.length_c   1.000
_cell.angle_alpha   90.00
_cell.angle_beta   90.00
_cell.angle_gamma   90.00
#
_symmetry.space_group_name_H-M   'P 1'
#
loop_
_entity.id
_entity.type
_entity.pdbx_description
1 polymer ?
#
loop_
_entity_poly.entity_id
_entity_poly.type
_entity_poly.pdbx_seq_one_letter_code
_entity_poly.pdbx_strand_id
1 'polypeptide(L)'
;NQTKMFRLKEALNDVFSDATLLPNGKIRLAWQVMHNNGKSPSAGNLTAGAVNSMKKLDATHRANFISFANSLKPNSVTPSHKMMYQAYNYMKVGKSINSPWASDPGKKAEPYLGCRRSYHIFLTDGGWNGYTASELPGEIDNSNFPLPDGTAYSTTSNQTNVYRGATNNLLADWAMKGWAEDLQTDIPNDLKPSTTDGVPSTETYGSVLLQR
;
A
#
# COMPACT_ATOMS: atom_id res chain seq x y z
N ASN A 1 -11.23 15.57 -19.15
CA ASN A 1 -10.63 15.01 -17.91
C ASN A 1 -10.95 15.80 -16.62
N GLN A 2 -11.33 17.07 -16.70
CA GLN A 2 -11.80 17.82 -15.52
C GLN A 2 -13.01 17.14 -14.86
N THR A 3 -13.91 16.56 -15.63
CA THR A 3 -15.11 15.85 -15.12
C THR A 3 -14.72 14.61 -14.31
N LYS A 4 -13.74 13.82 -14.75
CA LYS A 4 -13.26 12.63 -14.00
C LYS A 4 -12.61 13.05 -12.68
N MET A 5 -11.77 14.07 -12.71
CA MET A 5 -11.12 14.60 -11.51
C MET A 5 -12.15 15.19 -10.52
N PHE A 6 -13.16 15.85 -11.01
CA PHE A 6 -14.24 16.38 -10.17
C PHE A 6 -14.98 15.24 -9.46
N ARG A 7 -15.41 14.23 -10.20
CA ARG A 7 -16.09 13.05 -9.63
C ARG A 7 -15.22 12.31 -8.61
N LEU A 8 -13.91 12.19 -8.89
CA LEU A 8 -12.97 11.59 -7.94
C LEU A 8 -12.92 12.39 -6.63
N LYS A 9 -12.84 13.71 -6.72
CA LYS A 9 -12.84 14.57 -5.54
C LYS A 9 -14.13 14.49 -4.76
N GLU A 10 -15.29 14.50 -5.43
CA GLU A 10 -16.58 14.29 -4.79
C GLU A 10 -16.60 12.97 -4.02
N ALA A 11 -16.30 11.86 -4.68
CA ALA A 11 -16.30 10.54 -4.05
C ALA A 11 -15.35 10.48 -2.84
N LEU A 12 -14.15 11.05 -2.94
CA LEU A 12 -13.22 11.10 -1.83
C LEU A 12 -13.74 11.98 -0.68
N ASN A 13 -14.35 13.13 -1.00
CA ASN A 13 -14.96 13.97 0.02
C ASN A 13 -16.14 13.28 0.71
N ASP A 14 -17.04 12.66 -0.04
CA ASP A 14 -18.22 11.98 0.50
C ASP A 14 -17.81 10.89 1.48
N VAL A 15 -16.86 10.02 1.07
CA VAL A 15 -16.41 8.92 1.92
C VAL A 15 -15.62 9.42 3.13
N PHE A 16 -14.67 10.33 2.93
CA PHE A 16 -13.74 10.72 4.00
C PHE A 16 -14.28 11.83 4.90
N SER A 17 -15.32 12.57 4.51
CA SER A 17 -16.01 13.51 5.40
C SER A 17 -17.01 12.82 6.33
N ASP A 18 -17.48 11.64 5.97
CA ASP A 18 -18.46 10.91 6.78
C ASP A 18 -17.78 10.21 7.96
N ALA A 19 -17.92 10.81 9.14
CA ALA A 19 -17.40 10.23 10.38
C ALA A 19 -18.24 9.08 10.91
N THR A 20 -19.40 8.80 10.35
CA THR A 20 -20.20 7.61 10.69
C THR A 20 -19.72 6.41 9.91
N LEU A 21 -19.38 6.60 8.64
CA LEU A 21 -18.79 5.58 7.78
C LEU A 21 -17.35 5.26 8.19
N LEU A 22 -16.55 6.29 8.45
CA LEU A 22 -15.16 6.18 8.87
C LEU A 22 -14.94 6.86 10.22
N PRO A 23 -15.31 6.23 11.34
CA PRO A 23 -15.18 6.84 12.65
C PRO A 23 -13.74 7.21 13.01
N ASN A 24 -13.56 8.34 13.69
CA ASN A 24 -12.24 8.82 14.11
C ASN A 24 -11.48 7.77 14.94
N GLY A 25 -10.22 7.57 14.59
CA GLY A 25 -9.30 6.67 15.28
C GLY A 25 -9.48 5.17 15.02
N LYS A 26 -10.46 4.76 14.20
CA LYS A 26 -10.72 3.35 13.89
C LYS A 26 -9.85 2.79 12.77
N ILE A 27 -9.50 3.63 11.82
CA ILE A 27 -8.59 3.28 10.74
C ILE A 27 -7.35 4.16 10.76
N ARG A 28 -6.34 3.76 10.01
CA ARG A 28 -5.16 4.55 9.70
C ARG A 28 -5.14 4.83 8.23
N LEU A 29 -4.60 5.97 7.87
CA LEU A 29 -4.50 6.41 6.49
C LEU A 29 -3.10 6.95 6.20
N ALA A 30 -2.56 6.56 5.06
CA ALA A 30 -1.48 7.24 4.36
C ALA A 30 -1.92 7.46 2.93
N TRP A 31 -1.38 8.45 2.24
CA TRP A 31 -1.74 8.71 0.85
C TRP A 31 -0.58 9.21 0.01
N GLN A 32 -0.69 8.93 -1.28
CA GLN A 32 0.21 9.39 -2.32
C GLN A 32 -0.58 9.93 -3.50
N VAL A 33 0.10 10.57 -4.42
CA VAL A 33 -0.40 10.97 -5.73
C VAL A 33 0.63 10.63 -6.80
N MET A 34 0.18 10.24 -7.97
CA MET A 34 1.07 9.84 -9.08
C MET A 34 2.01 10.94 -9.53
N HIS A 35 1.62 12.17 -9.37
CA HIS A 35 2.41 13.32 -9.75
C HIS A 35 2.34 14.42 -8.69
N ASN A 36 3.39 15.21 -8.61
CA ASN A 36 3.50 16.28 -7.61
C ASN A 36 2.34 17.28 -7.63
N ASN A 37 1.81 17.62 -8.80
CA ASN A 37 0.76 18.65 -8.92
C ASN A 37 1.11 20.00 -8.31
N GLY A 38 2.39 20.31 -8.14
CA GLY A 38 2.84 21.49 -7.40
C GLY A 38 2.53 21.42 -5.89
N LYS A 39 2.26 20.23 -5.35
CA LYS A 39 1.90 19.95 -3.96
C LYS A 39 2.87 18.98 -3.32
N SER A 40 3.00 19.08 -2.02
CA SER A 40 3.65 18.06 -1.19
C SER A 40 2.56 17.19 -0.56
N PRO A 41 2.69 15.86 -0.58
CA PRO A 41 3.79 15.11 -1.17
C PRO A 41 3.68 14.99 -2.69
N SER A 42 4.83 14.87 -3.34
CA SER A 42 4.90 14.54 -4.77
C SER A 42 4.72 13.05 -5.00
N ALA A 43 4.47 12.67 -6.25
CA ALA A 43 4.42 11.27 -6.65
C ALA A 43 5.68 10.54 -6.20
N GLY A 44 5.50 9.39 -5.63
CA GLY A 44 6.59 8.61 -5.08
C GLY A 44 7.22 9.18 -3.81
N ASN A 45 6.60 10.18 -3.20
CA ASN A 45 7.09 10.78 -1.97
C ASN A 45 6.14 10.48 -0.80
N LEU A 46 6.24 9.29 -0.28
CA LEU A 46 5.59 8.86 0.96
C LEU A 46 6.68 8.65 2.00
N THR A 47 6.84 9.62 2.88
CA THR A 47 7.92 9.65 3.86
C THR A 47 7.36 9.54 5.29
N ALA A 48 8.00 8.72 6.11
CA ALA A 48 7.63 8.59 7.52
C ALA A 48 7.70 9.95 8.24
N GLY A 49 6.65 10.27 9.00
CA GLY A 49 6.54 11.55 9.71
C GLY A 49 5.95 12.70 8.89
N ALA A 50 5.86 12.59 7.57
CA ALA A 50 5.23 13.61 6.73
C ALA A 50 3.72 13.74 7.00
N VAL A 51 3.09 14.80 6.48
CA VAL A 51 1.65 15.03 6.63
C VAL A 51 0.83 13.86 6.10
N ASN A 52 1.24 13.28 4.97
CA ASN A 52 0.60 12.16 4.30
C ASN A 52 1.00 10.77 4.83
N SER A 53 1.90 10.70 5.81
CA SER A 53 2.32 9.42 6.39
C SER A 53 1.21 8.75 7.17
N MET A 54 1.38 7.45 7.43
CA MET A 54 0.42 6.65 8.18
C MET A 54 0.15 7.28 9.56
N LYS A 55 -1.10 7.61 9.80
CA LYS A 55 -1.60 8.10 11.10
C LYS A 55 -3.01 7.61 11.34
N LYS A 56 -3.45 7.60 12.58
CA LYS A 56 -4.87 7.41 12.86
C LYS A 56 -5.69 8.50 12.17
N LEU A 57 -6.78 8.10 11.54
CA LEU A 57 -7.71 9.03 10.90
C LEU A 57 -8.51 9.75 12.00
N ASP A 58 -7.88 10.71 12.64
CA ASP A 58 -8.54 11.68 13.52
C ASP A 58 -9.04 12.91 12.73
N ALA A 59 -9.69 13.84 13.39
CA ALA A 59 -10.25 15.03 12.74
C ALA A 59 -9.18 15.82 11.96
N THR A 60 -7.98 15.95 12.52
CA THR A 60 -6.86 16.70 11.89
C THR A 60 -6.35 15.98 10.66
N HIS A 61 -6.08 14.67 10.77
CA HIS A 61 -5.55 13.89 9.64
C HIS A 61 -6.58 13.76 8.50
N ARG A 62 -7.86 13.67 8.85
CA ARG A 62 -8.99 13.71 7.93
C ARG A 62 -9.03 15.05 7.16
N ALA A 63 -8.95 16.17 7.87
CA ALA A 63 -8.93 17.49 7.26
C ALA A 63 -7.73 17.66 6.32
N ASN A 64 -6.56 17.17 6.70
CA ASN A 64 -5.36 17.18 5.86
C ASN A 64 -5.57 16.38 4.56
N PHE A 65 -6.17 15.19 4.66
CA PHE A 65 -6.47 14.37 3.48
C PHE A 65 -7.48 15.04 2.55
N ILE A 66 -8.57 15.57 3.08
CA ILE A 66 -9.61 16.27 2.31
C ILE A 66 -9.02 17.51 1.62
N SER A 67 -8.23 18.31 2.34
CA SER A 67 -7.52 19.45 1.76
C SER A 67 -6.58 19.04 0.63
N PHE A 68 -5.83 17.96 0.82
CA PHE A 68 -4.97 17.38 -0.22
C PHE A 68 -5.80 16.94 -1.43
N ALA A 69 -6.85 16.12 -1.24
CA ALA A 69 -7.71 15.62 -2.31
C ALA A 69 -8.32 16.77 -3.13
N ASN A 70 -8.84 17.79 -2.47
CA ASN A 70 -9.42 18.97 -3.11
C ASN A 70 -8.39 19.80 -3.90
N SER A 71 -7.13 19.75 -3.49
CA SER A 71 -6.04 20.47 -4.16
C SER A 71 -5.54 19.79 -5.44
N LEU A 72 -5.90 18.52 -5.69
CA LEU A 72 -5.41 17.76 -6.85
C LEU A 72 -5.85 18.41 -8.17
N LYS A 73 -4.97 18.33 -9.17
CA LYS A 73 -5.22 18.78 -10.55
C LYS A 73 -4.69 17.73 -11.52
N PRO A 74 -5.38 17.47 -12.64
CA PRO A 74 -4.81 16.64 -13.70
C PRO A 74 -3.51 17.28 -14.20
N ASN A 75 -2.44 16.51 -14.20
CA ASN A 75 -1.14 17.01 -14.63
C ASN A 75 -0.19 15.86 -14.99
N SER A 76 0.60 16.07 -16.07
CA SER A 76 1.77 15.28 -16.45
C SER A 76 1.52 13.78 -16.67
N VAL A 77 2.50 12.97 -16.32
CA VAL A 77 2.59 11.53 -16.58
C VAL A 77 1.89 10.68 -15.51
N THR A 78 1.77 9.38 -15.78
CA THR A 78 1.14 8.40 -14.86
C THR A 78 2.19 7.41 -14.36
N PRO A 79 3.02 7.77 -13.36
CA PRO A 79 4.13 6.95 -12.87
C PRO A 79 3.66 5.90 -11.85
N SER A 80 2.80 5.00 -12.27
CA SER A 80 2.19 3.95 -11.42
C SER A 80 3.22 3.10 -10.71
N HIS A 81 4.25 2.66 -11.42
CA HIS A 81 5.31 1.82 -10.89
C HIS A 81 6.12 2.54 -9.83
N LYS A 82 6.46 3.81 -10.06
CA LYS A 82 7.14 4.64 -9.07
C LYS A 82 6.31 4.79 -7.80
N MET A 83 5.03 5.01 -7.94
CA MET A 83 4.13 5.14 -6.80
C MET A 83 4.06 3.85 -5.99
N MET A 84 3.97 2.69 -6.65
CA MET A 84 3.99 1.39 -5.99
C MET A 84 5.34 1.11 -5.32
N TYR A 85 6.46 1.41 -5.99
CA TYR A 85 7.80 1.31 -5.43
C TYR A 85 7.94 2.12 -4.13
N GLN A 86 7.44 3.33 -4.11
CA GLN A 86 7.52 4.19 -2.92
C GLN A 86 6.63 3.68 -1.78
N ALA A 87 5.44 3.16 -2.10
CA ALA A 87 4.57 2.55 -1.09
C ALA A 87 5.24 1.31 -0.48
N TYR A 88 5.83 0.46 -1.30
CA TYR A 88 6.60 -0.70 -0.86
C TYR A 88 7.75 -0.30 0.08
N ASN A 89 8.59 0.66 -0.33
CA ASN A 89 9.69 1.13 0.51
C ASN A 89 9.21 1.80 1.81
N TYR A 90 8.10 2.52 1.76
CA TYR A 90 7.51 3.12 2.94
C TYR A 90 7.09 2.08 3.98
N MET A 91 6.51 0.96 3.53
CA MET A 91 6.16 -0.13 4.44
C MET A 91 7.38 -0.87 5.03
N LYS A 92 8.57 -0.71 4.42
CA LYS A 92 9.85 -1.23 4.93
C LYS A 92 10.57 -0.28 5.89
N VAL A 93 10.00 0.88 6.19
CA VAL A 93 10.60 1.81 7.15
C VAL A 93 10.73 1.16 8.52
N GLY A 94 11.94 1.15 9.04
CA GLY A 94 12.29 0.52 10.32
C GLY A 94 11.52 1.08 11.52
N LYS A 95 11.62 0.41 12.65
CA LYS A 95 10.93 0.77 13.90
C LYS A 95 11.32 2.17 14.36
N SER A 96 10.33 3.04 14.48
CA SER A 96 10.45 4.40 15.02
C SER A 96 9.07 4.94 15.38
N ILE A 97 8.99 6.08 16.04
CA ILE A 97 7.73 6.75 16.34
C ILE A 97 6.93 7.10 15.06
N ASN A 98 7.61 7.31 13.94
CA ASN A 98 7.01 7.66 12.66
C ASN A 98 6.81 6.46 11.72
N SER A 99 7.18 5.26 12.16
CA SER A 99 6.99 4.04 11.39
C SER A 99 5.49 3.79 11.12
N PRO A 100 5.12 3.29 9.94
CA PRO A 100 3.73 2.86 9.68
C PRO A 100 3.27 1.77 10.67
N TRP A 101 4.21 1.04 11.26
CA TRP A 101 3.97 -0.05 12.21
C TRP A 101 3.86 0.40 13.68
N ALA A 102 4.21 1.64 13.98
CA ALA A 102 4.12 2.19 15.34
C ALA A 102 2.72 2.06 15.92
N SER A 103 2.60 1.98 17.24
CA SER A 103 1.32 1.89 17.95
C SER A 103 0.38 3.06 17.60
N ASP A 104 0.93 4.25 17.54
CA ASP A 104 0.26 5.47 17.07
C ASP A 104 1.28 6.33 16.32
N PRO A 105 1.42 6.16 14.99
CA PRO A 105 2.47 6.83 14.24
C PRO A 105 2.45 8.34 14.43
N GLY A 106 3.61 8.89 14.78
CA GLY A 106 3.81 10.29 15.12
C GLY A 106 3.52 10.65 16.58
N LYS A 107 2.96 9.71 17.38
CA LYS A 107 2.59 9.95 18.78
C LYS A 107 3.16 8.91 19.74
N LYS A 108 3.13 7.64 19.37
CA LYS A 108 3.58 6.53 20.21
C LYS A 108 4.19 5.41 19.36
N ALA A 109 5.43 5.06 19.63
CA ALA A 109 6.15 4.01 18.90
C ALA A 109 5.62 2.61 19.24
N GLU A 110 5.71 2.22 20.48
CA GLU A 110 5.42 0.87 20.95
C GLU A 110 4.01 0.70 21.56
N PRO A 111 3.45 -0.53 21.58
CA PRO A 111 4.00 -1.72 20.93
C PRO A 111 3.87 -1.64 19.39
N TYR A 112 4.87 -2.18 18.69
CA TYR A 112 4.73 -2.42 17.25
C TYR A 112 3.86 -3.64 17.06
N LEU A 113 2.79 -3.53 16.27
CA LEU A 113 1.80 -4.57 16.16
C LEU A 113 1.83 -5.23 14.79
N GLY A 114 2.31 -6.47 14.73
CA GLY A 114 2.34 -7.32 13.54
C GLY A 114 0.95 -7.81 13.09
N CYS A 115 -0.05 -7.75 13.97
CA CYS A 115 -1.41 -8.23 13.70
C CYS A 115 -2.31 -7.24 12.93
N ARG A 116 -1.75 -6.19 12.31
CA ARG A 116 -2.53 -5.19 11.57
C ARG A 116 -2.65 -5.53 10.11
N ARG A 117 -3.88 -5.59 9.64
CA ARG A 117 -4.13 -5.68 8.21
C ARG A 117 -3.82 -4.34 7.53
N SER A 118 -3.03 -4.39 6.47
CA SER A 118 -2.70 -3.25 5.62
C SER A 118 -3.28 -3.47 4.23
N TYR A 119 -3.90 -2.43 3.67
CA TYR A 119 -4.47 -2.45 2.34
C TYR A 119 -3.86 -1.33 1.53
N HIS A 120 -3.51 -1.62 0.29
CA HIS A 120 -3.09 -0.61 -0.67
C HIS A 120 -4.19 -0.45 -1.72
N ILE A 121 -4.90 0.68 -1.70
CA ILE A 121 -5.90 1.01 -2.70
C ILE A 121 -5.24 1.87 -3.76
N PHE A 122 -5.18 1.34 -4.97
CA PHE A 122 -4.57 2.00 -6.12
C PHE A 122 -5.64 2.48 -7.08
N LEU A 123 -5.75 3.80 -7.26
CA LEU A 123 -6.74 4.42 -8.14
C LEU A 123 -6.05 4.96 -9.39
N THR A 124 -6.40 4.41 -10.55
CA THR A 124 -5.87 4.81 -11.85
C THR A 124 -6.94 4.64 -12.92
N ASP A 125 -6.79 5.34 -14.05
CA ASP A 125 -7.65 5.19 -15.21
C ASP A 125 -7.05 4.25 -16.29
N GLY A 126 -5.99 3.52 -15.95
CA GLY A 126 -5.41 2.45 -16.76
C GLY A 126 -3.94 2.65 -17.13
N GLY A 127 -3.64 3.33 -18.23
CA GLY A 127 -2.28 3.43 -18.77
C GLY A 127 -1.25 4.02 -17.79
N TRP A 128 0.02 3.69 -18.01
CA TRP A 128 1.14 4.15 -17.18
C TRP A 128 2.32 4.58 -18.06
N ASN A 129 3.09 5.57 -17.57
CA ASN A 129 4.30 6.08 -18.20
C ASN A 129 5.14 6.89 -17.18
N GLY A 130 6.29 7.40 -17.59
CA GLY A 130 7.12 8.30 -16.77
C GLY A 130 7.80 7.62 -15.57
N TYR A 131 8.27 6.40 -15.74
CA TYR A 131 9.10 5.68 -14.77
C TYR A 131 10.51 5.40 -15.35
N THR A 132 11.44 5.06 -14.47
CA THR A 132 12.80 4.67 -14.83
C THR A 132 13.06 3.19 -14.54
N ALA A 133 14.08 2.61 -15.16
CA ALA A 133 14.47 1.22 -14.92
C ALA A 133 14.81 0.94 -13.45
N SER A 134 15.37 1.93 -12.74
CA SER A 134 15.70 1.79 -11.30
C SER A 134 14.47 1.69 -10.39
N GLU A 135 13.29 2.02 -10.90
CA GLU A 135 12.01 1.96 -10.19
C GLU A 135 11.23 0.67 -10.51
N LEU A 136 11.81 -0.22 -11.29
CA LEU A 136 11.20 -1.50 -11.67
C LEU A 136 11.57 -2.59 -10.65
N PRO A 137 10.66 -3.51 -10.35
CA PRO A 137 10.90 -4.55 -9.33
C PRO A 137 11.89 -5.62 -9.76
N GLY A 138 12.20 -5.68 -11.04
CA GLY A 138 12.80 -6.85 -11.67
C GLY A 138 11.76 -7.96 -11.90
N GLU A 139 12.21 -9.02 -12.57
CA GLU A 139 11.41 -10.21 -12.81
C GLU A 139 11.46 -11.12 -11.58
N ILE A 140 10.37 -11.22 -10.83
CA ILE A 140 10.37 -12.00 -9.60
C ILE A 140 9.56 -13.30 -9.70
N ASP A 141 8.58 -13.36 -10.60
CA ASP A 141 7.67 -14.50 -10.72
C ASP A 141 8.15 -15.59 -11.69
N ASN A 142 9.33 -15.42 -12.29
CA ASN A 142 9.97 -16.41 -13.15
C ASN A 142 10.96 -17.35 -12.43
N SER A 143 11.13 -17.21 -11.14
CA SER A 143 12.00 -18.07 -10.35
C SER A 143 11.29 -18.59 -9.11
N ASN A 144 11.69 -19.75 -8.63
CA ASN A 144 11.19 -20.26 -7.37
C ASN A 144 11.86 -19.51 -6.21
N PHE A 145 11.10 -19.17 -5.19
CA PHE A 145 11.62 -18.53 -3.98
C PHE A 145 10.79 -18.93 -2.75
N PRO A 146 11.41 -18.91 -1.55
CA PRO A 146 10.71 -19.21 -0.32
C PRO A 146 9.71 -18.09 0.02
N LEU A 147 8.52 -18.52 0.45
CA LEU A 147 7.53 -17.63 1.02
C LEU A 147 7.74 -17.50 2.53
N PRO A 148 7.27 -16.42 3.13
CA PRO A 148 7.49 -16.16 4.55
C PRO A 148 6.88 -17.18 5.52
N ASP A 149 5.90 -17.95 5.08
CA ASP A 149 5.28 -19.03 5.87
C ASP A 149 6.04 -20.35 5.80
N GLY A 150 7.20 -20.38 5.16
CA GLY A 150 8.04 -21.56 4.98
C GLY A 150 7.68 -22.42 3.77
N THR A 151 6.63 -22.09 3.02
CA THR A 151 6.34 -22.72 1.73
C THR A 151 7.16 -22.08 0.60
N ALA A 152 7.00 -22.54 -0.62
CA ALA A 152 7.73 -21.99 -1.74
C ALA A 152 6.77 -21.54 -2.85
N TYR A 153 7.02 -20.33 -3.38
CA TYR A 153 6.50 -20.00 -4.69
C TYR A 153 7.19 -20.89 -5.73
N SER A 154 6.40 -21.45 -6.61
CA SER A 154 6.90 -22.28 -7.72
C SER A 154 6.24 -21.85 -9.02
N THR A 155 7.06 -21.67 -10.04
CA THR A 155 6.63 -21.32 -11.40
C THR A 155 5.83 -22.43 -12.09
N THR A 156 5.85 -23.63 -11.55
CA THR A 156 5.18 -24.83 -12.12
C THR A 156 4.06 -25.37 -11.24
N SER A 157 3.96 -24.93 -9.99
CA SER A 157 2.89 -25.36 -9.09
C SER A 157 1.56 -24.75 -9.51
N ASN A 158 0.51 -25.56 -9.61
CA ASN A 158 -0.85 -25.09 -9.90
C ASN A 158 -1.40 -24.12 -8.83
N GLN A 159 -0.83 -24.14 -7.64
CA GLN A 159 -1.24 -23.27 -6.53
C GLN A 159 -0.68 -21.86 -6.65
N THR A 160 0.51 -21.71 -7.21
CA THR A 160 1.24 -20.44 -7.23
C THR A 160 1.46 -19.88 -8.64
N ASN A 161 1.47 -20.70 -9.69
CA ASN A 161 1.71 -20.25 -11.05
C ASN A 161 0.62 -19.31 -11.59
N VAL A 162 -0.55 -19.29 -10.97
CA VAL A 162 -1.65 -18.36 -11.31
C VAL A 162 -1.25 -16.89 -11.11
N TYR A 163 -0.26 -16.64 -10.28
CA TYR A 163 0.26 -15.28 -10.01
C TYR A 163 1.37 -14.88 -10.99
N ARG A 164 1.83 -15.81 -11.82
CA ARG A 164 2.89 -15.56 -12.78
C ARG A 164 2.40 -14.70 -13.94
N GLY A 165 3.04 -13.58 -14.14
CA GLY A 165 2.81 -12.72 -15.29
C GLY A 165 3.50 -13.24 -16.56
N ALA A 166 3.02 -12.77 -17.72
CA ALA A 166 3.66 -13.06 -19.01
C ALA A 166 4.67 -11.97 -19.44
N THR A 167 4.73 -10.88 -18.72
CA THR A 167 5.50 -9.69 -19.08
C THR A 167 6.21 -9.14 -17.85
N ASN A 168 7.48 -8.87 -18.01
CA ASN A 168 8.37 -8.44 -16.95
C ASN A 168 8.13 -6.98 -16.51
N ASN A 169 8.47 -6.68 -15.27
CA ASN A 169 8.52 -5.33 -14.72
C ASN A 169 7.18 -4.60 -14.76
N LEU A 170 6.10 -5.31 -14.46
CA LEU A 170 4.76 -4.76 -14.36
C LEU A 170 4.41 -4.35 -12.92
N LEU A 171 3.29 -3.68 -12.79
CA LEU A 171 2.69 -3.40 -11.50
C LEU A 171 2.37 -4.68 -10.71
N ALA A 172 2.07 -5.77 -11.43
CA ALA A 172 1.88 -7.11 -10.88
C ALA A 172 3.15 -7.64 -10.18
N ASP A 173 4.34 -7.39 -10.74
CA ASP A 173 5.61 -7.77 -10.11
C ASP A 173 5.83 -7.03 -8.78
N TRP A 174 5.43 -5.76 -8.69
CA TRP A 174 5.45 -5.04 -7.43
C TRP A 174 4.46 -5.60 -6.41
N ALA A 175 3.27 -5.97 -6.86
CA ALA A 175 2.29 -6.61 -5.99
C ALA A 175 2.81 -7.96 -5.50
N MET A 176 3.38 -8.77 -6.40
CA MET A 176 4.00 -10.05 -6.08
C MET A 176 5.17 -9.90 -5.11
N LYS A 177 6.04 -8.92 -5.34
CA LYS A 177 7.17 -8.61 -4.46
C LYS A 177 6.71 -8.23 -3.04
N GLY A 178 5.74 -7.33 -2.95
CA GLY A 178 5.17 -6.94 -1.66
C GLY A 178 4.42 -8.07 -0.96
N TRP A 179 3.88 -9.02 -1.74
CA TRP A 179 3.27 -10.23 -1.23
C TRP A 179 4.29 -11.27 -0.76
N ALA A 180 5.40 -11.44 -1.46
CA ALA A 180 6.38 -12.48 -1.20
C ALA A 180 7.39 -12.14 -0.09
N GLU A 181 7.58 -10.87 0.20
CA GLU A 181 8.58 -10.41 1.17
C GLU A 181 7.94 -10.03 2.51
N ASP A 182 8.62 -10.37 3.59
CA ASP A 182 8.36 -9.77 4.89
C ASP A 182 8.87 -8.32 4.88
N LEU A 183 7.95 -7.36 4.86
CA LEU A 183 8.28 -5.95 4.79
C LEU A 183 8.83 -5.41 6.12
N GLN A 184 8.68 -6.16 7.23
CA GLN A 184 9.13 -5.73 8.55
C GLN A 184 9.57 -6.93 9.40
N THR A 185 10.75 -7.44 9.11
CA THR A 185 11.34 -8.64 9.75
C THR A 185 11.55 -8.50 11.26
N ASP A 186 11.62 -7.26 11.78
CA ASP A 186 11.81 -6.98 13.20
C ASP A 186 10.50 -7.00 14.02
N ILE A 187 9.38 -7.26 13.38
CA ILE A 187 8.07 -7.33 14.03
C ILE A 187 7.52 -8.75 13.85
N PRO A 188 7.12 -9.44 14.93
CA PRO A 188 6.56 -10.77 14.82
C PRO A 188 5.33 -10.83 13.91
N ASN A 189 5.21 -11.89 13.12
CA ASN A 189 4.07 -12.16 12.26
C ASN A 189 2.95 -12.80 13.07
N ASP A 190 2.12 -11.99 13.69
CA ASP A 190 1.05 -12.45 14.57
C ASP A 190 -0.30 -12.64 13.86
N LEU A 191 -0.34 -12.42 12.55
CA LEU A 191 -1.57 -12.57 11.81
C LEU A 191 -1.83 -14.02 11.47
N LYS A 192 -2.91 -14.52 12.05
CA LYS A 192 -3.43 -15.82 11.71
C LYS A 192 -4.36 -15.73 10.51
N PRO A 193 -4.31 -16.70 9.58
CA PRO A 193 -5.30 -16.80 8.52
C PRO A 193 -6.70 -16.84 9.13
N SER A 194 -7.67 -16.21 8.46
CA SER A 194 -9.08 -16.37 8.85
C SER A 194 -9.49 -17.83 8.64
N THR A 195 -9.84 -18.52 9.70
CA THR A 195 -10.33 -19.91 9.66
C THR A 195 -11.86 -19.95 9.67
N THR A 196 -12.55 -18.91 9.22
CA THR A 196 -13.99 -18.76 9.41
C THR A 196 -14.82 -19.85 8.75
N ASP A 197 -14.27 -20.60 7.79
CA ASP A 197 -15.06 -21.53 7.00
C ASP A 197 -14.59 -23.00 7.06
N GLY A 198 -13.66 -23.33 7.96
CA GLY A 198 -13.16 -24.71 8.08
C GLY A 198 -12.42 -25.21 6.83
N VAL A 199 -12.23 -24.38 5.83
CA VAL A 199 -11.41 -24.65 4.66
C VAL A 199 -9.97 -24.38 5.06
N PRO A 200 -9.04 -25.36 4.93
CA PRO A 200 -7.61 -25.08 5.03
C PRO A 200 -7.34 -24.01 3.98
N SER A 201 -7.08 -22.80 4.43
CA SER A 201 -7.06 -21.68 3.53
C SER A 201 -5.85 -21.74 2.62
N THR A 202 -6.09 -22.13 1.37
CA THR A 202 -5.27 -21.66 0.24
C THR A 202 -5.18 -20.12 0.24
N GLU A 203 -6.03 -19.44 0.98
CA GLU A 203 -5.99 -18.02 1.30
C GLU A 203 -4.94 -17.65 2.36
N THR A 204 -4.28 -18.60 2.98
CA THR A 204 -3.20 -18.38 3.96
C THR A 204 -2.14 -17.44 3.39
N TYR A 205 -1.84 -17.55 2.12
CA TYR A 205 -0.89 -16.68 1.42
C TYR A 205 -1.38 -15.25 1.30
N GLY A 206 -2.58 -15.02 0.84
CA GLY A 206 -3.11 -13.67 0.66
C GLY A 206 -3.25 -12.89 1.97
N SER A 207 -3.64 -13.54 3.05
CA SER A 207 -3.84 -12.87 4.33
C SER A 207 -2.55 -12.57 5.08
N VAL A 208 -1.54 -13.42 4.97
CA VAL A 208 -0.23 -13.19 5.60
C VAL A 208 0.51 -12.03 4.95
N LEU A 209 0.27 -11.76 3.71
CA LEU A 209 1.08 -10.88 2.88
C LEU A 209 0.49 -9.49 2.67
N LEU A 210 -0.81 -9.32 2.82
CA LEU A 210 -1.42 -7.99 2.92
C LEU A 210 -1.03 -7.24 4.21
N GLN A 211 -0.18 -7.83 5.04
CA GLN A 211 0.10 -7.37 6.38
C GLN A 211 1.57 -7.14 6.68
N ARG A 212 2.41 -7.40 5.72
CA ARG A 212 3.85 -7.26 5.83
C ARG A 212 4.39 -6.05 5.13
#